data_fd2a7ccc78b4ed7bcf269a3177d24ea2
#
_entry.id   fd2a7ccc78b4ed7bcf269a3177d24ea2
#
_cell.length_a   1.000
_cell.length_b   1.000
_cell.length_c   1.000
_cell.angle_alpha   90.00
_cell.angle_beta   90.00
_cell.angle_gamma   90.00
#
_symmetry.space_group_name_H-M   'P 1'
#
loop_
_entity.id
_entity.type
_entity.pdbx_description
1 polymer ?
#
loop_
_entity_poly.entity_id
_entity_poly.type
_entity_poly.pdbx_seq_one_letter_code
_entity_poly.pdbx_strand_id
1 'polypeptide(L)'
;MRRIGIFGGSFNPIHNGLLLLAKTAMEQFSLDHVLFMPTYISPFKQNAADVADGVHRLAMCRLAIAPYPCFSVSDYELQQKTVSYTIHTISALRQEWTDVELVLLMGSDMLLQFQNWYRWQELLTMTELGVIARETDDRVVLEQAAQELSAYGTIQLCCDRVLPISSTKIREMLKKNQDCTCYLPENVVK
;
A
#
# COMPACT_ATOMS: atom_id res chain seq x y z
N MET A 1 4.42 -13.90 17.78
CA MET A 1 3.57 -12.69 17.69
C MET A 1 3.07 -12.63 16.26
N ARG A 2 1.82 -12.28 16.03
CA ARG A 2 1.25 -12.22 14.67
C ARG A 2 1.77 -10.98 13.94
N ARG A 3 2.20 -11.13 12.67
CA ARG A 3 2.73 -10.04 11.85
C ARG A 3 1.73 -9.66 10.76
N ILE A 4 1.28 -8.42 10.77
CA ILE A 4 0.26 -7.94 9.82
C ILE A 4 0.82 -6.81 8.97
N GLY A 5 0.79 -7.01 7.65
CA GLY A 5 1.10 -5.98 6.66
C GLY A 5 -0.06 -5.00 6.52
N ILE A 6 0.21 -3.70 6.65
CA ILE A 6 -0.76 -2.63 6.39
C ILE A 6 -0.43 -2.02 5.04
N PHE A 7 -1.32 -2.22 4.08
CA PHE A 7 -1.12 -1.75 2.71
C PHE A 7 -2.09 -0.62 2.38
N GLY A 8 -1.65 0.60 2.64
CA GLY A 8 -2.39 1.82 2.33
C GLY A 8 -2.29 2.21 0.86
N GLY A 9 -3.35 2.77 0.30
CA GLY A 9 -3.32 3.26 -1.06
C GLY A 9 -4.66 3.81 -1.56
N SER A 10 -4.62 4.57 -2.66
CA SER A 10 -5.85 5.05 -3.30
C SER A 10 -6.64 3.91 -3.96
N PHE A 11 -5.94 2.87 -4.47
CA PHE A 11 -6.54 1.74 -5.19
C PHE A 11 -7.54 2.18 -6.27
N ASN A 12 -7.08 3.00 -7.19
CA ASN A 12 -7.94 3.67 -8.19
C ASN A 12 -7.54 3.37 -9.65
N PRO A 13 -7.76 2.15 -10.14
CA PRO A 13 -8.23 0.96 -9.44
C PRO A 13 -7.09 0.17 -8.75
N ILE A 14 -7.45 -0.82 -7.93
CA ILE A 14 -6.56 -1.92 -7.55
C ILE A 14 -6.21 -2.72 -8.81
N HIS A 15 -4.98 -3.27 -8.87
CA HIS A 15 -4.51 -4.00 -10.05
C HIS A 15 -3.54 -5.11 -9.67
N ASN A 16 -3.25 -6.01 -10.63
CA ASN A 16 -2.42 -7.19 -10.41
C ASN A 16 -1.02 -6.87 -9.88
N GLY A 17 -0.45 -5.70 -10.23
CA GLY A 17 0.84 -5.25 -9.68
C GLY A 17 0.78 -5.01 -8.17
N LEU A 18 -0.32 -4.45 -7.64
CA LEU A 18 -0.49 -4.24 -6.19
C LEU A 18 -0.75 -5.56 -5.46
N LEU A 19 -1.49 -6.49 -6.07
CA LEU A 19 -1.68 -7.83 -5.51
C LEU A 19 -0.37 -8.61 -5.47
N LEU A 20 0.45 -8.51 -6.52
CA LEU A 20 1.78 -9.12 -6.55
C LEU A 20 2.65 -8.54 -5.43
N LEU A 21 2.69 -7.21 -5.28
CA LEU A 21 3.42 -6.55 -4.20
C LEU A 21 2.99 -7.09 -2.83
N ALA A 22 1.69 -7.20 -2.57
CA ALA A 22 1.18 -7.73 -1.30
C ALA A 22 1.59 -9.19 -1.06
N LYS A 23 1.59 -10.04 -2.11
CA LYS A 23 2.05 -11.44 -2.03
C LYS A 23 3.54 -11.53 -1.75
N THR A 24 4.35 -10.80 -2.52
CA THR A 24 5.80 -10.72 -2.29
C THR A 24 6.10 -10.25 -0.86
N ALA A 25 5.40 -9.22 -0.38
CA ALA A 25 5.57 -8.74 0.99
C ALA A 25 5.25 -9.82 2.04
N MET A 26 4.18 -10.61 1.83
CA MET A 26 3.86 -11.72 2.75
C MET A 26 5.01 -12.71 2.88
N GLU A 27 5.60 -13.10 1.76
CA GLU A 27 6.69 -14.08 1.71
C GLU A 27 7.99 -13.49 2.29
N GLN A 28 8.39 -12.32 1.81
CA GLN A 28 9.68 -11.71 2.14
C GLN A 28 9.75 -11.19 3.58
N PHE A 29 8.64 -10.70 4.12
CA PHE A 29 8.58 -10.14 5.47
C PHE A 29 7.90 -11.08 6.48
N SER A 30 7.64 -12.33 6.09
CA SER A 30 7.02 -13.37 6.93
C SER A 30 5.73 -12.87 7.59
N LEU A 31 4.81 -12.31 6.79
CA LEU A 31 3.54 -11.79 7.27
C LEU A 31 2.49 -12.90 7.35
N ASP A 32 1.70 -12.91 8.41
CA ASP A 32 0.56 -13.82 8.56
C ASP A 32 -0.67 -13.31 7.79
N HIS A 33 -0.75 -11.99 7.56
CA HIS A 33 -1.91 -11.35 6.95
C HIS A 33 -1.54 -10.02 6.32
N VAL A 34 -2.30 -9.59 5.29
CA VAL A 34 -2.23 -8.23 4.74
C VAL A 34 -3.59 -7.56 4.80
N LEU A 35 -3.63 -6.39 5.45
CA LEU A 35 -4.79 -5.51 5.51
C LEU A 35 -4.65 -4.40 4.47
N PHE A 36 -5.50 -4.42 3.45
CA PHE A 36 -5.63 -3.33 2.48
C PHE A 36 -6.43 -2.18 3.10
N MET A 37 -5.92 -0.95 2.98
CA MET A 37 -6.51 0.25 3.56
C MET A 37 -6.72 1.31 2.47
N PRO A 38 -7.90 1.32 1.79
CA PRO A 38 -8.21 2.37 0.82
C PRO A 38 -8.30 3.74 1.49
N THR A 39 -7.49 4.70 0.99
CA THR A 39 -7.49 6.07 1.51
C THR A 39 -8.77 6.81 1.16
N TYR A 40 -9.27 7.68 2.05
CA TYR A 40 -10.33 8.63 1.69
C TYR A 40 -9.77 9.70 0.76
N ILE A 41 -8.85 10.53 1.25
CA ILE A 41 -8.07 11.48 0.45
C ILE A 41 -6.59 11.29 0.80
N SER A 42 -5.78 10.94 -0.20
CA SER A 42 -4.34 10.87 0.01
C SER A 42 -3.74 12.27 0.22
N PRO A 43 -2.88 12.47 1.22
CA PRO A 43 -2.19 13.75 1.43
C PRO A 43 -1.45 14.25 0.19
N PHE A 44 -0.95 13.32 -0.64
CA PHE A 44 -0.20 13.61 -1.86
C PHE A 44 -1.08 13.82 -3.10
N LYS A 45 -2.40 13.65 -3.00
CA LYS A 45 -3.35 13.69 -4.12
C LYS A 45 -4.62 14.48 -3.80
N GLN A 46 -4.53 15.50 -2.94
CA GLN A 46 -5.71 16.25 -2.48
C GLN A 46 -6.50 16.94 -3.61
N ASN A 47 -5.83 17.28 -4.72
CA ASN A 47 -6.45 17.96 -5.87
C ASN A 47 -6.65 17.03 -7.08
N ALA A 48 -6.59 15.70 -6.91
CA ALA A 48 -6.77 14.77 -8.02
C ALA A 48 -8.25 14.65 -8.39
N ALA A 49 -8.64 15.23 -9.54
CA ALA A 49 -10.01 15.16 -10.06
C ALA A 49 -10.44 13.76 -10.53
N ASP A 50 -9.49 12.83 -10.71
CA ASP A 50 -9.70 11.51 -11.33
C ASP A 50 -9.79 10.38 -10.29
N VAL A 51 -10.20 10.64 -9.06
CA VAL A 51 -10.32 9.60 -8.03
C VAL A 51 -11.76 9.13 -7.96
N ALA A 52 -11.99 7.83 -8.23
CA ALA A 52 -13.30 7.22 -8.08
C ALA A 52 -13.75 7.25 -6.60
N ASP A 53 -15.08 7.28 -6.40
CA ASP A 53 -15.65 7.27 -5.06
C ASP A 53 -15.07 6.13 -4.20
N GLY A 54 -14.89 6.39 -2.90
CA GLY A 54 -14.35 5.43 -1.95
C GLY A 54 -15.14 4.12 -1.89
N VAL A 55 -16.45 4.17 -2.07
CA VAL A 55 -17.34 2.99 -2.11
C VAL A 55 -16.96 2.06 -3.27
N HIS A 56 -16.72 2.61 -4.45
CA HIS A 56 -16.31 1.83 -5.62
C HIS A 56 -14.90 1.25 -5.45
N ARG A 57 -13.96 2.04 -4.92
CA ARG A 57 -12.58 1.58 -4.68
C ARG A 57 -12.53 0.47 -3.64
N LEU A 58 -13.34 0.58 -2.60
CA LEU A 58 -13.51 -0.48 -1.59
C LEU A 58 -14.10 -1.76 -2.20
N ALA A 59 -15.15 -1.63 -3.02
CA ALA A 59 -15.76 -2.77 -3.72
C ALA A 59 -14.75 -3.48 -4.62
N MET A 60 -13.98 -2.74 -5.42
CA MET A 60 -12.91 -3.30 -6.25
C MET A 60 -11.85 -4.03 -5.42
N CYS A 61 -11.43 -3.47 -4.27
CA CYS A 61 -10.50 -4.14 -3.37
C CYS A 61 -11.09 -5.46 -2.84
N ARG A 62 -12.34 -5.47 -2.38
CA ARG A 62 -13.02 -6.69 -1.91
C ARG A 62 -13.06 -7.78 -2.97
N LEU A 63 -13.42 -7.43 -4.21
CA LEU A 63 -13.44 -8.35 -5.35
C LEU A 63 -12.03 -8.89 -5.68
N ALA A 64 -11.04 -8.00 -5.69
CA ALA A 64 -9.66 -8.36 -6.04
C ALA A 64 -9.03 -9.33 -5.04
N ILE A 65 -9.31 -9.17 -3.74
CA ILE A 65 -8.72 -10.00 -2.69
C ILE A 65 -9.53 -11.24 -2.34
N ALA A 66 -10.77 -11.38 -2.83
CA ALA A 66 -11.66 -12.51 -2.50
C ALA A 66 -11.01 -13.90 -2.65
N PRO A 67 -10.11 -14.16 -3.63
CA PRO A 67 -9.41 -15.43 -3.73
C PRO A 67 -8.31 -15.68 -2.69
N TYR A 68 -7.98 -14.69 -1.86
CA TYR A 68 -6.82 -14.74 -0.96
C TYR A 68 -7.25 -14.71 0.52
N PRO A 69 -7.30 -15.86 1.23
CA PRO A 69 -7.78 -15.92 2.62
C PRO A 69 -6.91 -15.13 3.61
N CYS A 70 -5.62 -14.89 3.25
CA CYS A 70 -4.70 -14.10 4.06
C CYS A 70 -4.77 -12.58 3.80
N PHE A 71 -5.72 -12.12 2.96
CA PHE A 71 -5.95 -10.71 2.68
C PHE A 71 -7.30 -10.27 3.23
N SER A 72 -7.36 -9.07 3.75
CA SER A 72 -8.60 -8.38 4.10
C SER A 72 -8.55 -6.92 3.68
N VAL A 73 -9.68 -6.26 3.71
CA VAL A 73 -9.77 -4.82 3.43
C VAL A 73 -10.56 -4.14 4.53
N SER A 74 -10.05 -2.99 4.98
CA SER A 74 -10.72 -2.12 5.95
C SER A 74 -11.20 -0.85 5.26
N ASP A 75 -12.36 -0.37 5.64
CA ASP A 75 -12.91 0.92 5.22
C ASP A 75 -12.66 2.04 6.25
N TYR A 76 -11.80 1.79 7.23
CA TYR A 76 -11.52 2.72 8.32
C TYR A 76 -11.23 4.14 7.84
N GLU A 77 -10.27 4.32 6.91
CA GLU A 77 -9.92 5.66 6.40
C GLU A 77 -11.06 6.28 5.59
N LEU A 78 -11.85 5.48 4.89
CA LEU A 78 -13.02 5.97 4.15
C LEU A 78 -14.11 6.51 5.08
N GLN A 79 -14.29 5.88 6.25
CA GLN A 79 -15.27 6.30 7.26
C GLN A 79 -14.88 7.61 7.95
N GLN A 80 -13.56 7.92 8.05
CA GLN A 80 -13.08 9.16 8.68
C GLN A 80 -13.46 10.42 7.88
N LYS A 81 -13.67 10.32 6.56
CA LYS A 81 -14.04 11.42 5.65
C LYS A 81 -13.09 12.63 5.72
N THR A 82 -11.84 12.40 6.02
CA THR A 82 -10.77 13.39 6.14
C THR A 82 -9.54 12.96 5.35
N VAL A 83 -8.52 13.82 5.29
CA VAL A 83 -7.22 13.44 4.72
C VAL A 83 -6.64 12.27 5.52
N SER A 84 -6.30 11.20 4.81
CA SER A 84 -5.80 9.94 5.38
C SER A 84 -4.31 10.05 5.71
N TYR A 85 -4.00 10.48 6.92
CA TYR A 85 -2.63 10.43 7.43
C TYR A 85 -2.36 9.07 8.08
N THR A 86 -1.37 8.35 7.59
CA THR A 86 -1.03 6.99 8.03
C THR A 86 -0.80 6.88 9.54
N ILE A 87 -0.25 7.92 10.18
CA ILE A 87 -0.05 7.93 11.63
C ILE A 87 -1.35 7.72 12.41
N HIS A 88 -2.48 8.29 11.97
CA HIS A 88 -3.77 8.11 12.64
C HIS A 88 -4.29 6.69 12.48
N THR A 89 -4.12 6.12 11.29
CA THR A 89 -4.49 4.72 10.99
C THR A 89 -3.71 3.74 11.86
N ILE A 90 -2.37 3.89 11.89
CA ILE A 90 -1.50 3.02 12.69
C ILE A 90 -1.78 3.19 14.18
N SER A 91 -2.00 4.42 14.67
CA SER A 91 -2.35 4.67 16.07
C SER A 91 -3.65 3.97 16.47
N ALA A 92 -4.67 4.02 15.61
CA ALA A 92 -5.95 3.34 15.88
C ALA A 92 -5.78 1.81 15.89
N LEU A 93 -5.03 1.24 14.92
CA LEU A 93 -4.76 -0.20 14.89
C LEU A 93 -3.94 -0.66 16.12
N ARG A 94 -3.00 0.15 16.61
CA ARG A 94 -2.24 -0.16 17.83
C ARG A 94 -3.08 -0.13 19.10
N GLN A 95 -4.12 0.70 19.15
CA GLN A 95 -5.07 0.70 20.27
C GLN A 95 -5.95 -0.55 20.28
N GLU A 96 -6.34 -1.05 19.10
CA GLU A 96 -7.18 -2.21 18.94
C GLU A 96 -6.38 -3.53 19.06
N TRP A 97 -5.15 -3.57 18.53
CA TRP A 97 -4.33 -4.79 18.42
C TRP A 97 -3.04 -4.66 19.24
N THR A 98 -3.05 -5.17 20.46
CA THR A 98 -1.91 -5.07 21.40
C THR A 98 -0.80 -6.09 21.12
N ASP A 99 -1.15 -7.30 20.64
CA ASP A 99 -0.22 -8.42 20.46
C ASP A 99 0.11 -8.70 18.99
N VAL A 100 0.22 -7.64 18.19
CA VAL A 100 0.47 -7.71 16.75
C VAL A 100 1.67 -6.84 16.38
N GLU A 101 2.54 -7.35 15.54
CA GLU A 101 3.55 -6.56 14.85
C GLU A 101 2.96 -5.99 13.56
N LEU A 102 3.00 -4.66 13.41
CA LEU A 102 2.54 -3.99 12.21
C LEU A 102 3.71 -3.72 11.28
N VAL A 103 3.55 -4.06 10.00
CA VAL A 103 4.50 -3.76 8.93
C VAL A 103 3.80 -2.90 7.89
N LEU A 104 4.20 -1.64 7.77
CA LEU A 104 3.66 -0.73 6.77
C LEU A 104 4.28 -1.03 5.40
N LEU A 105 3.45 -1.48 4.47
CA LEU A 105 3.89 -1.90 3.13
C LEU A 105 3.87 -0.74 2.15
N MET A 106 4.96 -0.60 1.38
CA MET A 106 5.08 0.44 0.38
C MET A 106 6.03 0.07 -0.77
N GLY A 107 5.92 0.80 -1.87
CA GLY A 107 6.90 0.75 -2.95
C GLY A 107 8.09 1.69 -2.70
N SER A 108 9.14 1.53 -3.51
CA SER A 108 10.37 2.32 -3.46
C SER A 108 10.15 3.84 -3.56
N ASP A 109 9.20 4.27 -4.40
CA ASP A 109 8.83 5.67 -4.57
C ASP A 109 8.33 6.33 -3.27
N MET A 110 7.65 5.55 -2.43
CA MET A 110 7.17 6.02 -1.13
C MET A 110 8.27 6.03 -0.07
N LEU A 111 9.22 5.10 -0.12
CA LEU A 111 10.41 5.12 0.76
C LEU A 111 11.20 6.42 0.57
N LEU A 112 11.49 6.79 -0.67
CA LEU A 112 12.25 8.00 -0.99
C LEU A 112 11.56 9.31 -0.58
N GLN A 113 10.25 9.27 -0.35
CA GLN A 113 9.46 10.42 0.11
C GLN A 113 9.00 10.27 1.56
N PHE A 114 9.43 9.23 2.28
CA PHE A 114 8.87 8.89 3.59
C PHE A 114 9.07 9.99 4.64
N GLN A 115 10.19 10.71 4.59
CA GLN A 115 10.47 11.84 5.49
C GLN A 115 9.51 13.03 5.29
N ASN A 116 8.74 13.07 4.20
CA ASN A 116 7.70 14.06 3.98
C ASN A 116 6.33 13.64 4.58
N TRP A 117 6.24 12.44 5.14
CA TRP A 117 5.00 11.98 5.75
C TRP A 117 4.77 12.65 7.10
N TYR A 118 3.50 12.95 7.38
CA TYR A 118 3.14 13.60 8.63
C TYR A 118 3.51 12.72 9.83
N ARG A 119 4.35 13.24 10.73
CA ARG A 119 4.87 12.57 11.94
C ARG A 119 5.58 11.24 11.62
N TRP A 120 6.38 11.20 10.56
CA TRP A 120 7.04 9.99 10.08
C TRP A 120 7.95 9.32 11.11
N GLN A 121 8.65 10.08 11.95
CA GLN A 121 9.52 9.55 13.01
C GLN A 121 8.70 8.76 14.04
N GLU A 122 7.59 9.32 14.48
CA GLU A 122 6.69 8.64 15.40
C GLU A 122 6.06 7.39 14.75
N LEU A 123 5.73 7.46 13.46
CA LEU A 123 5.22 6.30 12.72
C LEU A 123 6.20 5.12 12.79
N LEU A 124 7.52 5.37 12.68
CA LEU A 124 8.56 4.36 12.79
C LEU A 124 8.72 3.77 14.21
N THR A 125 8.24 4.43 15.24
CA THR A 125 8.21 3.83 16.59
C THR A 125 7.06 2.85 16.78
N MET A 126 6.06 2.90 15.91
CA MET A 126 4.83 2.08 16.02
C MET A 126 4.74 0.96 15.00
N THR A 127 5.53 1.02 13.91
CA THR A 127 5.45 0.03 12.83
C THR A 127 6.81 -0.11 12.16
N GLU A 128 7.09 -1.30 11.63
CA GLU A 128 8.20 -1.51 10.70
C GLU A 128 7.81 -1.02 9.30
N LEU A 129 8.78 -0.69 8.45
CA LEU A 129 8.55 -0.50 7.02
C LEU A 129 8.92 -1.76 6.25
N GLY A 130 8.00 -2.25 5.43
CA GLY A 130 8.23 -3.30 4.44
C GLY A 130 8.22 -2.68 3.04
N VAL A 131 9.40 -2.56 2.44
CA VAL A 131 9.58 -1.88 1.15
C VAL A 131 9.84 -2.90 0.07
N ILE A 132 8.99 -2.92 -0.96
CA ILE A 132 9.21 -3.72 -2.17
C ILE A 132 9.70 -2.79 -3.29
N ALA A 133 10.97 -2.92 -3.62
CA ALA A 133 11.61 -2.19 -4.70
C ALA A 133 11.51 -2.98 -6.02
N ARG A 134 11.52 -2.27 -7.14
CA ARG A 134 11.60 -2.87 -8.47
C ARG A 134 13.05 -3.26 -8.77
N GLU A 135 13.26 -4.31 -9.55
CA GLU A 135 14.61 -4.68 -10.04
C GLU A 135 15.31 -3.53 -10.79
N THR A 136 14.52 -2.62 -11.39
CA THR A 136 15.03 -1.47 -12.16
C THR A 136 15.32 -0.24 -11.31
N ASP A 137 14.98 -0.27 -10.02
CA ASP A 137 15.22 0.86 -9.12
C ASP A 137 16.71 0.95 -8.75
N ASP A 138 17.18 2.14 -8.46
CA ASP A 138 18.56 2.35 -7.99
C ASP A 138 18.71 1.81 -6.56
N ARG A 139 19.29 0.61 -6.47
CA ARG A 139 19.47 -0.09 -5.23
C ARG A 139 20.31 0.68 -4.21
N VAL A 140 21.36 1.36 -4.67
CA VAL A 140 22.26 2.14 -3.81
C VAL A 140 21.50 3.27 -3.13
N VAL A 141 20.67 4.00 -3.89
CA VAL A 141 19.84 5.09 -3.37
C VAL A 141 18.81 4.57 -2.36
N LEU A 142 18.21 3.40 -2.62
CA LEU A 142 17.22 2.81 -1.70
C LEU A 142 17.87 2.30 -0.42
N GLU A 143 19.04 1.64 -0.50
CA GLU A 143 19.79 1.17 0.66
C GLU A 143 20.23 2.35 1.53
N GLN A 144 20.69 3.44 0.92
CA GLN A 144 21.02 4.66 1.64
C GLN A 144 19.82 5.27 2.35
N ALA A 145 18.68 5.41 1.68
CA ALA A 145 17.45 5.92 2.29
C ALA A 145 16.99 5.02 3.46
N ALA A 146 17.04 3.70 3.28
CA ALA A 146 16.69 2.76 4.34
C ALA A 146 17.65 2.88 5.53
N GLN A 147 18.96 3.04 5.29
CA GLN A 147 19.96 3.23 6.32
C GLN A 147 19.73 4.51 7.13
N GLU A 148 19.41 5.62 6.48
CA GLU A 148 19.08 6.88 7.16
C GLU A 148 17.86 6.75 8.08
N LEU A 149 16.82 6.05 7.62
CA LEU A 149 15.60 5.81 8.38
C LEU A 149 15.80 4.79 9.51
N SER A 150 16.78 3.88 9.40
CA SER A 150 17.05 2.84 10.39
C SER A 150 17.44 3.37 11.78
N ALA A 151 17.85 4.64 11.87
CA ALA A 151 18.08 5.32 13.14
C ALA A 151 16.78 5.54 13.96
N TYR A 152 15.60 5.41 13.30
CA TYR A 152 14.29 5.68 13.91
C TYR A 152 13.42 4.44 14.04
N GLY A 153 13.71 3.36 13.30
CA GLY A 153 12.90 2.15 13.33
C GLY A 153 13.42 1.08 12.37
N THR A 154 12.71 -0.04 12.28
CA THR A 154 13.07 -1.16 11.44
C THR A 154 12.60 -0.95 10.00
N ILE A 155 13.54 -1.04 9.05
CA ILE A 155 13.27 -0.95 7.62
C ILE A 155 13.70 -2.25 6.96
N GLN A 156 12.76 -2.95 6.34
CA GLN A 156 13.00 -4.15 5.55
C GLN A 156 12.89 -3.80 4.07
N LEU A 157 13.95 -3.99 3.31
CA LEU A 157 14.00 -3.71 1.88
C LEU A 157 14.13 -5.02 1.11
N CYS A 158 13.21 -5.28 0.21
CA CYS A 158 13.26 -6.40 -0.73
C CYS A 158 13.24 -5.86 -2.16
N CYS A 159 14.06 -6.43 -3.03
CA CYS A 159 14.04 -6.17 -4.46
C CYS A 159 13.44 -7.39 -5.16
N ASP A 160 12.36 -7.20 -5.91
CA ASP A 160 11.69 -8.27 -6.63
C ASP A 160 11.10 -7.79 -7.96
N ARG A 161 10.72 -8.75 -8.80
CA ARG A 161 10.03 -8.47 -10.07
C ARG A 161 8.65 -7.92 -9.78
N VAL A 162 8.46 -6.64 -10.06
CA VAL A 162 7.18 -5.97 -9.95
C VAL A 162 6.59 -5.79 -11.35
N LEU A 163 5.29 -6.04 -11.50
CA LEU A 163 4.59 -5.72 -12.75
C LEU A 163 4.69 -4.23 -13.05
N PRO A 164 5.20 -3.81 -14.24
CA PRO A 164 5.42 -2.41 -14.58
C PRO A 164 4.10 -1.74 -14.97
N ILE A 165 3.15 -1.72 -14.04
CA ILE A 165 1.81 -1.13 -14.19
C ILE A 165 1.50 -0.21 -13.03
N SER A 166 0.72 0.83 -13.29
CA SER A 166 0.19 1.74 -12.28
C SER A 166 -1.29 2.00 -12.51
N SER A 167 -2.01 2.37 -11.44
CA SER A 167 -3.40 2.79 -11.55
C SER A 167 -3.58 3.95 -12.53
N THR A 168 -2.62 4.88 -12.61
CA THR A 168 -2.65 5.99 -13.57
C THR A 168 -2.63 5.47 -15.01
N LYS A 169 -1.70 4.56 -15.33
CA LYS A 169 -1.60 3.96 -16.67
C LYS A 169 -2.88 3.20 -17.05
N ILE A 170 -3.48 2.48 -16.11
CA ILE A 170 -4.76 1.78 -16.34
C ILE A 170 -5.87 2.79 -16.67
N ARG A 171 -6.00 3.88 -15.89
CA ARG A 171 -7.00 4.92 -16.18
C ARG A 171 -6.79 5.59 -17.54
N GLU A 172 -5.52 5.83 -17.94
CA GLU A 172 -5.20 6.34 -19.29
C GLU A 172 -5.59 5.37 -20.40
N MET A 173 -5.34 4.06 -20.20
CA MET A 173 -5.75 3.02 -21.15
C MET A 173 -7.27 2.98 -21.30
N LEU A 174 -8.01 3.01 -20.16
CA LEU A 174 -9.48 3.05 -20.17
C LEU A 174 -10.03 4.28 -20.88
N LYS A 175 -9.47 5.48 -20.65
CA LYS A 175 -9.86 6.73 -21.36
C LYS A 175 -9.64 6.64 -22.87
N LYS A 176 -8.70 5.81 -23.31
CA LYS A 176 -8.37 5.60 -24.73
C LYS A 176 -9.07 4.35 -25.32
N ASN A 177 -9.97 3.72 -24.57
CA ASN A 177 -10.61 2.45 -24.94
C ASN A 177 -9.59 1.34 -25.29
N GLN A 178 -8.44 1.33 -24.62
CA GLN A 178 -7.43 0.29 -24.77
C GLN A 178 -7.70 -0.86 -23.80
N ASP A 179 -7.45 -2.08 -24.24
CA ASP A 179 -7.59 -3.25 -23.38
C ASP A 179 -6.56 -3.22 -22.25
N CYS A 180 -7.04 -3.28 -21.02
CA CYS A 180 -6.24 -3.35 -19.80
C CYS A 180 -6.61 -4.55 -18.90
N THR A 181 -7.39 -5.48 -19.42
CA THR A 181 -7.92 -6.64 -18.67
C THR A 181 -6.81 -7.50 -18.07
N CYS A 182 -5.68 -7.66 -18.77
CA CYS A 182 -4.52 -8.42 -18.28
C CYS A 182 -3.86 -7.80 -17.01
N TYR A 183 -4.09 -6.53 -16.75
CA TYR A 183 -3.55 -5.83 -15.58
C TYR A 183 -4.50 -5.81 -14.39
N LEU A 184 -5.76 -6.15 -14.60
CA LEU A 184 -6.80 -6.13 -13.57
C LEU A 184 -7.11 -7.56 -13.09
N PRO A 185 -7.48 -7.72 -11.81
CA PRO A 185 -8.04 -8.98 -11.33
C PRO A 185 -9.33 -9.31 -12.10
N GLU A 186 -9.52 -10.57 -12.46
CA GLU A 186 -10.67 -11.01 -13.26
C GLU A 186 -12.02 -10.57 -12.66
N ASN A 187 -12.13 -10.62 -11.34
CA ASN A 187 -13.34 -10.22 -10.62
C ASN A 187 -13.59 -8.69 -10.60
N VAL A 188 -12.59 -7.88 -10.98
CA VAL A 188 -12.70 -6.41 -11.05
C VAL A 188 -13.05 -5.95 -12.47
N VAL A 189 -12.76 -6.78 -13.48
CA VAL A 189 -13.08 -6.48 -14.90
C VAL A 189 -14.57 -6.59 -15.19
N LYS A 190 -15.29 -7.42 -14.45
CA LYS A 190 -16.75 -7.64 -14.55
C LYS A 190 -17.55 -6.55 -13.88
#